data_27b240c9591e6f11db675289674fccb1
#
_entry.id   27b240c9591e6f11db675289674fccb1
#
_cell.length_a   1.000
_cell.length_b   1.000
_cell.length_c   1.000
_cell.angle_alpha   90.00
_cell.angle_beta   90.00
_cell.angle_gamma   90.00
#
_symmetry.space_group_name_H-M   'P 1'
#
loop_
_entity.id
_entity.type
_entity.pdbx_description
1 polymer ?
#
loop_
_entity_poly.entity_id
_entity_poly.type
_entity_poly.pdbx_seq_one_letter_code
_entity_poly.pdbx_strand_id
1 'polypeptide(L)'
;MADGYMVEAAGVTKRFRDSRGGALLTAVDCLDIRAARGKMTALIGPDGAGKTTFLRMVCGLMFPTEGILSVLGISVADKPADVQRRLGYMPQKFGLYEDLTCMENMNLYADLHGISAEERKERFEKLFHMTGLAPFAQRLAGKLSGGMKQKLGLACTLVRTPELLILDEPTAGVDPLSRRELWEILKDLVKGGHISVLVSTAYMEEAELCDEVYILNKGKVLDRGTPEELRKET
;
A
#
# COMPACT_ATOMS: atom_id res chain seq x y z
N MET A 1 -19.65 15.69 7.13
CA MET A 1 -19.32 14.71 6.05
C MET A 1 -19.07 13.40 6.77
N ALA A 2 -19.69 12.32 6.34
CA ALA A 2 -19.63 11.06 7.08
C ALA A 2 -18.17 10.61 7.23
N ASP A 3 -17.74 10.43 8.47
CA ASP A 3 -16.50 9.74 8.83
C ASP A 3 -16.64 8.30 8.39
N GLY A 4 -16.30 8.04 7.10
CA GLY A 4 -16.40 6.72 6.51
C GLY A 4 -15.05 6.01 6.53
N TYR A 5 -15.07 4.70 6.67
CA TYR A 5 -13.89 3.87 6.50
C TYR A 5 -13.57 3.65 5.02
N MET A 6 -12.29 3.61 4.69
CA MET A 6 -11.79 3.25 3.35
C MET A 6 -11.67 1.74 3.19
N VAL A 7 -11.40 1.04 4.28
CA VAL A 7 -11.37 -0.42 4.35
C VAL A 7 -12.17 -0.86 5.57
N GLU A 8 -13.07 -1.81 5.37
CA GLU A 8 -13.81 -2.48 6.43
C GLU A 8 -13.75 -3.98 6.21
N ALA A 9 -13.08 -4.67 7.13
CA ALA A 9 -12.99 -6.11 7.19
C ALA A 9 -13.70 -6.61 8.44
N ALA A 10 -14.61 -7.57 8.28
CA ALA A 10 -15.35 -8.21 9.37
C ALA A 10 -15.21 -9.72 9.28
N GLY A 11 -14.51 -10.34 10.23
CA GLY A 11 -14.27 -11.78 10.32
C GLY A 11 -13.54 -12.35 9.11
N VAL A 12 -12.69 -11.55 8.45
CA VAL A 12 -12.03 -11.95 7.19
C VAL A 12 -11.05 -13.09 7.43
N THR A 13 -11.26 -14.19 6.73
CA THR A 13 -10.41 -15.39 6.79
C THR A 13 -9.93 -15.76 5.40
N LYS A 14 -8.65 -16.16 5.28
CA LYS A 14 -8.09 -16.72 4.06
C LYS A 14 -7.36 -18.01 4.31
N ARG A 15 -7.84 -19.09 3.67
CA ARG A 15 -7.20 -20.41 3.69
C ARG A 15 -6.69 -20.78 2.31
N PHE A 16 -5.52 -21.37 2.27
CA PHE A 16 -4.94 -21.95 1.06
C PHE A 16 -4.90 -23.47 1.20
N ARG A 17 -5.16 -24.17 0.11
CA ARG A 17 -4.90 -25.61 0.02
C ARG A 17 -3.45 -25.81 -0.38
N ASP A 18 -2.75 -26.69 0.32
CA ASP A 18 -1.43 -27.12 -0.14
C ASP A 18 -1.58 -27.82 -1.51
N SER A 19 -0.71 -27.46 -2.44
CA SER A 19 -0.67 -28.01 -3.82
C SER A 19 -0.48 -29.55 -3.85
N ARG A 20 -0.08 -30.16 -2.73
CA ARG A 20 0.15 -31.59 -2.58
C ARG A 20 -1.03 -32.33 -1.93
N GLY A 21 -2.22 -31.71 -1.85
CA GLY A 21 -3.41 -32.34 -1.24
C GLY A 21 -3.37 -32.42 0.29
N GLY A 22 -2.50 -31.65 0.93
CA GLY A 22 -2.27 -31.59 2.37
C GLY A 22 -3.23 -30.68 3.12
N ALA A 23 -2.85 -30.34 4.34
CA ALA A 23 -3.62 -29.53 5.28
C ALA A 23 -3.93 -28.12 4.74
N LEU A 24 -5.08 -27.58 5.15
CA LEU A 24 -5.43 -26.18 4.91
C LEU A 24 -4.49 -25.26 5.71
N LEU A 25 -3.77 -24.39 5.02
CA LEU A 25 -2.98 -23.34 5.64
C LEU A 25 -3.85 -22.09 5.80
N THR A 26 -4.10 -21.67 7.04
CA THR A 26 -4.79 -20.41 7.33
C THR A 26 -3.77 -19.29 7.37
N ALA A 27 -3.79 -18.42 6.36
CA ALA A 27 -2.88 -17.28 6.26
C ALA A 27 -3.45 -16.01 6.93
N VAL A 28 -4.77 -15.91 7.00
CA VAL A 28 -5.53 -14.84 7.66
C VAL A 28 -6.69 -15.51 8.38
N ASP A 29 -6.89 -15.20 9.66
CA ASP A 29 -7.82 -15.89 10.55
C ASP A 29 -8.67 -14.87 11.32
N CYS A 30 -9.91 -14.69 10.87
CA CYS A 30 -10.95 -13.87 11.49
C CYS A 30 -10.49 -12.42 11.78
N LEU A 31 -9.94 -11.73 10.76
CA LEU A 31 -9.49 -10.33 10.92
C LEU A 31 -10.65 -9.35 10.92
N ASP A 32 -10.66 -8.48 11.93
CA ASP A 32 -11.48 -7.27 12.01
C ASP A 32 -10.56 -6.05 11.91
N ILE A 33 -10.57 -5.39 10.75
CA ILE A 33 -9.70 -4.23 10.46
C ILE A 33 -10.53 -3.12 9.84
N ARG A 34 -10.32 -1.89 10.30
CA ARG A 34 -10.89 -0.69 9.72
C ARG A 34 -9.80 0.33 9.45
N ALA A 35 -9.79 0.92 8.25
CA ALA A 35 -8.90 2.02 7.91
C ALA A 35 -9.74 3.27 7.62
N ALA A 36 -9.52 4.33 8.38
CA ALA A 36 -10.30 5.57 8.28
C ALA A 36 -9.89 6.41 7.05
N ARG A 37 -10.84 7.18 6.53
CA ARG A 37 -10.61 8.12 5.42
C ARG A 37 -9.65 9.23 5.85
N GLY A 38 -8.70 9.59 4.95
CA GLY A 38 -7.74 10.67 5.17
C GLY A 38 -6.73 10.36 6.28
N LYS A 39 -6.54 9.07 6.60
CA LYS A 39 -5.65 8.60 7.65
C LYS A 39 -4.63 7.60 7.10
N MET A 40 -3.55 7.43 7.84
CA MET A 40 -2.53 6.41 7.61
C MET A 40 -2.70 5.28 8.61
N THR A 41 -3.02 4.08 8.12
CA THR A 41 -3.18 2.87 8.93
C THR A 41 -2.03 1.90 8.66
N ALA A 42 -1.37 1.41 9.70
CA ALA A 42 -0.30 0.44 9.60
C ALA A 42 -0.76 -0.99 9.96
N LEU A 43 -0.29 -1.96 9.20
CA LEU A 43 -0.30 -3.37 9.55
C LEU A 43 1.13 -3.80 9.89
N ILE A 44 1.40 -4.02 11.17
CA ILE A 44 2.74 -4.43 11.62
C ILE A 44 2.75 -5.91 12.01
N GLY A 45 3.85 -6.57 11.77
CA GLY A 45 4.06 -7.96 12.19
C GLY A 45 5.21 -8.62 11.45
N PRO A 46 5.66 -9.79 11.92
CA PRO A 46 6.76 -10.53 11.31
C PRO A 46 6.39 -11.05 9.91
N ASP A 47 7.39 -11.60 9.23
CA ASP A 47 7.17 -12.33 7.98
C ASP A 47 6.21 -13.51 8.23
N GLY A 48 5.27 -13.70 7.30
CA GLY A 48 4.24 -14.73 7.43
C GLY A 48 3.08 -14.35 8.37
N ALA A 49 3.02 -13.15 8.94
CA ALA A 49 1.90 -12.69 9.77
C ALA A 49 0.57 -12.53 9.03
N GLY A 50 0.55 -12.59 7.69
CA GLY A 50 -0.65 -12.44 6.87
C GLY A 50 -0.83 -11.07 6.24
N LYS A 51 0.08 -10.10 6.47
CA LYS A 51 0.02 -8.72 5.98
C LYS A 51 -0.24 -8.64 4.46
N THR A 52 0.68 -9.19 3.67
CA THR A 52 0.58 -9.19 2.18
C THR A 52 -0.69 -9.89 1.70
N THR A 53 -1.10 -10.99 2.35
CA THR A 53 -2.33 -11.71 2.01
C THR A 53 -3.54 -10.81 2.20
N PHE A 54 -3.61 -10.11 3.33
CA PHE A 54 -4.69 -9.16 3.61
C PHE A 54 -4.68 -7.99 2.62
N LEU A 55 -3.52 -7.37 2.37
CA LEU A 55 -3.41 -6.28 1.40
C LEU A 55 -3.86 -6.70 -0.02
N ARG A 56 -3.50 -7.91 -0.46
CA ARG A 56 -3.96 -8.44 -1.76
C ARG A 56 -5.47 -8.65 -1.81
N MET A 57 -6.10 -9.03 -0.69
CA MET A 57 -7.57 -9.10 -0.61
C MET A 57 -8.17 -7.69 -0.69
N VAL A 58 -7.63 -6.70 0.02
CA VAL A 58 -8.06 -5.29 -0.06
C VAL A 58 -7.94 -4.76 -1.50
N CYS A 59 -6.91 -5.18 -2.23
CA CYS A 59 -6.73 -4.81 -3.65
C CYS A 59 -7.67 -5.54 -4.61
N GLY A 60 -8.51 -6.48 -4.14
CA GLY A 60 -9.34 -7.29 -5.03
C GLY A 60 -8.54 -8.23 -5.94
N LEU A 61 -7.28 -8.52 -5.60
CA LEU A 61 -6.41 -9.49 -6.29
C LEU A 61 -6.64 -10.90 -5.77
N MET A 62 -7.32 -11.02 -4.65
CA MET A 62 -7.63 -12.26 -3.96
C MET A 62 -8.94 -12.08 -3.19
N PHE A 63 -9.72 -13.16 -3.04
CA PHE A 63 -10.97 -13.11 -2.28
C PHE A 63 -10.81 -13.81 -0.93
N PRO A 64 -11.48 -13.31 0.13
CA PRO A 64 -11.58 -14.01 1.39
C PRO A 64 -12.25 -15.39 1.20
N THR A 65 -11.90 -16.34 2.05
CA THR A 65 -12.58 -17.64 2.16
C THR A 65 -13.86 -17.50 2.98
N GLU A 66 -13.82 -16.63 4.00
CA GLU A 66 -14.93 -16.31 4.91
C GLU A 66 -14.85 -14.84 5.31
N GLY A 67 -15.95 -14.32 5.84
CA GLY A 67 -16.06 -12.92 6.27
C GLY A 67 -16.43 -11.96 5.16
N ILE A 68 -16.50 -10.68 5.51
CA ILE A 68 -16.91 -9.59 4.60
C ILE A 68 -15.78 -8.59 4.50
N LEU A 69 -15.46 -8.18 3.27
CA LEU A 69 -14.48 -7.15 3.00
C LEU A 69 -15.05 -6.11 2.05
N SER A 70 -15.14 -4.89 2.52
CA SER A 70 -15.48 -3.73 1.70
C SER A 70 -14.32 -2.74 1.63
N VAL A 71 -14.14 -2.13 0.47
CA VAL A 71 -13.10 -1.13 0.21
C VAL A 71 -13.75 0.03 -0.54
N LEU A 72 -13.56 1.25 -0.03
CA LEU A 72 -14.20 2.45 -0.60
C LEU A 72 -15.75 2.33 -0.64
N GLY A 73 -16.32 1.59 0.32
CA GLY A 73 -17.76 1.27 0.37
C GLY A 73 -18.21 0.25 -0.68
N ILE A 74 -17.29 -0.43 -1.36
CA ILE A 74 -17.57 -1.40 -2.41
C ILE A 74 -17.21 -2.81 -1.90
N SER A 75 -18.11 -3.78 -2.05
CA SER A 75 -17.80 -5.18 -1.77
C SER A 75 -16.72 -5.69 -2.73
N VAL A 76 -15.62 -6.16 -2.18
CA VAL A 76 -14.50 -6.69 -2.98
C VAL A 76 -14.91 -7.97 -3.71
N ALA A 77 -15.80 -8.78 -3.12
CA ALA A 77 -16.26 -10.02 -3.75
C ALA A 77 -17.13 -9.76 -4.99
N ASP A 78 -17.96 -8.70 -4.94
CA ASP A 78 -18.93 -8.43 -6.00
C ASP A 78 -18.36 -7.58 -7.14
N LYS A 79 -17.53 -6.56 -6.79
CA LYS A 79 -17.07 -5.56 -7.74
C LYS A 79 -15.56 -5.25 -7.58
N PRO A 80 -14.68 -6.25 -7.71
CA PRO A 80 -13.23 -6.05 -7.52
C PRO A 80 -12.63 -5.03 -8.50
N ALA A 81 -13.11 -4.99 -9.76
CA ALA A 81 -12.63 -4.04 -10.75
C ALA A 81 -12.94 -2.57 -10.38
N ASP A 82 -14.08 -2.31 -9.72
CA ASP A 82 -14.44 -0.96 -9.27
C ASP A 82 -13.53 -0.50 -8.12
N VAL A 83 -13.17 -1.42 -7.22
CA VAL A 83 -12.16 -1.19 -6.19
C VAL A 83 -10.81 -0.85 -6.83
N GLN A 84 -10.33 -1.72 -7.74
CA GLN A 84 -9.04 -1.57 -8.41
C GLN A 84 -8.91 -0.26 -9.19
N ARG A 85 -10.00 0.27 -9.73
CA ARG A 85 -9.98 1.57 -10.44
C ARG A 85 -9.73 2.77 -9.53
N ARG A 86 -9.94 2.66 -8.23
CA ARG A 86 -9.88 3.77 -7.26
C ARG A 86 -8.72 3.68 -6.27
N LEU A 87 -7.96 2.58 -6.28
CA LEU A 87 -6.81 2.39 -5.43
C LEU A 87 -5.49 2.37 -6.20
N GLY A 88 -4.39 2.69 -5.51
CA GLY A 88 -3.03 2.43 -5.93
C GLY A 88 -2.43 1.31 -5.09
N TYR A 89 -1.76 0.36 -5.70
CA TYR A 89 -1.08 -0.72 -4.99
C TYR A 89 0.39 -0.77 -5.36
N MET A 90 1.23 -0.65 -4.36
CA MET A 90 2.68 -0.83 -4.47
C MET A 90 3.07 -2.11 -3.74
N PRO A 91 3.30 -3.23 -4.45
CA PRO A 91 3.73 -4.48 -3.85
C PRO A 91 5.18 -4.39 -3.35
N GLN A 92 5.57 -5.27 -2.45
CA GLN A 92 6.92 -5.35 -1.88
C GLN A 92 8.02 -5.38 -2.96
N LYS A 93 7.76 -6.08 -4.07
CA LYS A 93 8.61 -6.03 -5.27
C LYS A 93 7.85 -5.31 -6.37
N PHE A 94 8.07 -4.02 -6.49
CA PHE A 94 7.45 -3.23 -7.54
C PHE A 94 8.12 -3.52 -8.90
N GLY A 95 7.29 -3.76 -9.92
CA GLY A 95 7.74 -4.14 -11.26
C GLY A 95 8.23 -2.96 -12.09
N LEU A 96 9.32 -2.30 -11.69
CA LEU A 96 9.97 -1.32 -12.57
C LEU A 96 10.66 -2.02 -13.72
N TYR A 97 10.57 -1.44 -14.91
CA TYR A 97 11.32 -1.86 -16.08
C TYR A 97 12.71 -1.22 -16.01
N GLU A 98 13.71 -2.01 -15.68
CA GLU A 98 15.07 -1.52 -15.40
C GLU A 98 15.77 -0.94 -16.62
N ASP A 99 15.41 -1.40 -17.82
CA ASP A 99 15.91 -0.92 -19.11
C ASP A 99 15.21 0.37 -19.60
N LEU A 100 14.17 0.81 -18.91
CA LEU A 100 13.50 2.07 -19.16
C LEU A 100 14.00 3.16 -18.21
N THR A 101 14.00 4.40 -18.67
CA THR A 101 14.26 5.57 -17.82
C THR A 101 13.13 5.78 -16.80
N CYS A 102 13.35 6.66 -15.82
CA CYS A 102 12.29 7.05 -14.88
C CYS A 102 11.07 7.61 -15.64
N MET A 103 11.31 8.47 -16.63
CA MET A 103 10.26 9.08 -17.45
C MET A 103 9.49 8.03 -18.27
N GLU A 104 10.18 7.06 -18.87
CA GLU A 104 9.55 6.00 -19.65
C GLU A 104 8.75 5.06 -18.76
N ASN A 105 9.23 4.72 -17.56
CA ASN A 105 8.43 3.98 -16.57
C ASN A 105 7.14 4.73 -16.24
N MET A 106 7.23 6.03 -15.93
CA MET A 106 6.05 6.86 -15.63
C MET A 106 5.07 6.89 -16.80
N ASN A 107 5.56 7.03 -18.04
CA ASN A 107 4.73 7.00 -19.24
C ASN A 107 4.03 5.65 -19.42
N LEU A 108 4.74 4.54 -19.23
CA LEU A 108 4.15 3.21 -19.32
C LEU A 108 2.98 3.03 -18.34
N TYR A 109 3.16 3.43 -17.08
CA TYR A 109 2.08 3.36 -16.09
C TYR A 109 0.92 4.31 -16.43
N ALA A 110 1.21 5.49 -16.99
CA ALA A 110 0.19 6.41 -17.47
C ALA A 110 -0.61 5.82 -18.65
N ASP A 111 0.07 5.13 -19.60
CA ASP A 111 -0.57 4.42 -20.71
C ASP A 111 -1.51 3.31 -20.20
N LEU A 112 -1.03 2.48 -19.27
CA LEU A 112 -1.82 1.41 -18.66
C LEU A 112 -3.08 1.92 -17.95
N HIS A 113 -3.06 3.16 -17.48
CA HIS A 113 -4.18 3.80 -16.81
C HIS A 113 -5.00 4.73 -17.70
N GLY A 114 -4.66 4.85 -18.98
CA GLY A 114 -5.39 5.69 -19.95
C GLY A 114 -5.29 7.18 -19.65
N ILE A 115 -4.19 7.65 -19.01
CA ILE A 115 -3.97 9.07 -18.72
C ILE A 115 -3.55 9.77 -20.01
N SER A 116 -4.25 10.85 -20.37
CA SER A 116 -3.96 11.62 -21.60
C SER A 116 -2.59 12.31 -21.54
N ALA A 117 -2.01 12.59 -22.70
CA ALA A 117 -0.71 13.26 -22.78
C ALA A 117 -0.73 14.67 -22.13
N GLU A 118 -1.86 15.36 -22.19
CA GLU A 118 -2.05 16.67 -21.59
C GLU A 118 -2.02 16.60 -20.06
N GLU A 119 -2.74 15.64 -19.48
CA GLU A 119 -2.77 15.43 -18.03
C GLU A 119 -1.43 14.98 -17.47
N ARG A 120 -0.60 14.24 -18.26
CA ARG A 120 0.70 13.71 -17.82
C ARG A 120 1.67 14.81 -17.44
N LYS A 121 1.74 15.89 -18.22
CA LYS A 121 2.77 16.93 -18.04
C LYS A 121 2.75 17.50 -16.64
N GLU A 122 1.61 17.96 -16.18
CA GLU A 122 1.46 18.54 -14.84
C GLU A 122 1.62 17.49 -13.73
N ARG A 123 1.04 16.29 -13.94
CA ARG A 123 1.14 15.20 -12.95
C ARG A 123 2.57 14.74 -12.77
N PHE A 124 3.31 14.54 -13.85
CA PHE A 124 4.70 14.08 -13.79
C PHE A 124 5.61 15.12 -13.15
N GLU A 125 5.43 16.39 -13.45
CA GLU A 125 6.17 17.47 -12.80
C GLU A 125 5.98 17.43 -11.28
N LYS A 126 4.73 17.34 -10.82
CA LYS A 126 4.41 17.23 -9.39
C LYS A 126 5.01 15.97 -8.76
N LEU A 127 4.88 14.80 -9.40
CA LEU A 127 5.37 13.52 -8.87
C LEU A 127 6.90 13.47 -8.85
N PHE A 128 7.57 13.96 -9.89
CA PHE A 128 9.03 14.04 -9.90
C PHE A 128 9.57 15.04 -8.88
N HIS A 129 8.89 16.16 -8.67
CA HIS A 129 9.26 17.12 -7.63
C HIS A 129 9.09 16.50 -6.24
N MET A 130 7.93 15.94 -5.95
CA MET A 130 7.60 15.30 -4.67
C MET A 130 8.58 14.18 -4.30
N THR A 131 9.02 13.39 -5.27
CA THR A 131 9.94 12.26 -5.04
C THR A 131 11.41 12.64 -5.12
N GLY A 132 11.74 13.89 -5.51
CA GLY A 132 13.11 14.35 -5.74
C GLY A 132 13.77 13.69 -6.95
N LEU A 133 13.01 13.09 -7.86
CA LEU A 133 13.54 12.37 -9.03
C LEU A 133 13.64 13.23 -10.30
N ALA A 134 13.26 14.49 -10.25
CA ALA A 134 13.34 15.40 -11.43
C ALA A 134 14.73 15.41 -12.09
N PRO A 135 15.87 15.51 -11.37
CA PRO A 135 17.20 15.47 -11.98
C PRO A 135 17.55 14.14 -12.62
N PHE A 136 16.80 13.08 -12.31
CA PHE A 136 17.05 11.70 -12.73
C PHE A 136 16.02 11.18 -13.74
N ALA A 137 15.14 12.05 -14.25
CA ALA A 137 14.04 11.66 -15.13
C ALA A 137 14.49 10.83 -16.34
N GLN A 138 15.66 11.13 -16.89
CA GLN A 138 16.25 10.44 -18.06
C GLN A 138 17.22 9.32 -17.67
N ARG A 139 17.38 9.00 -16.36
CA ARG A 139 18.23 7.91 -15.91
C ARG A 139 17.48 6.59 -16.01
N LEU A 140 18.14 5.52 -16.46
CA LEU A 140 17.58 4.17 -16.45
C LEU A 140 17.24 3.74 -15.02
N ALA A 141 16.07 3.14 -14.84
CA ALA A 141 15.61 2.68 -13.53
C ALA A 141 16.57 1.66 -12.91
N GLY A 142 17.20 0.82 -13.73
CA GLY A 142 18.23 -0.13 -13.28
C GLY A 142 19.45 0.53 -12.62
N LYS A 143 19.73 1.80 -12.94
CA LYS A 143 20.86 2.58 -12.39
C LYS A 143 20.50 3.44 -11.17
N LEU A 144 19.30 3.30 -10.64
CA LEU A 144 18.86 3.98 -9.42
C LEU A 144 19.29 3.20 -8.17
N SER A 145 19.47 3.92 -7.05
CA SER A 145 19.59 3.28 -5.73
C SER A 145 18.27 2.59 -5.34
N GLY A 146 18.31 1.69 -4.35
CA GLY A 146 17.11 1.03 -3.83
C GLY A 146 16.03 2.02 -3.40
N GLY A 147 16.38 3.05 -2.63
CA GLY A 147 15.46 4.10 -2.20
C GLY A 147 14.89 4.91 -3.37
N MET A 148 15.71 5.22 -4.38
CA MET A 148 15.22 5.89 -5.58
C MET A 148 14.26 5.01 -6.39
N LYS A 149 14.50 3.70 -6.47
CA LYS A 149 13.57 2.74 -7.10
C LYS A 149 12.23 2.72 -6.36
N GLN A 150 12.23 2.72 -5.04
CA GLN A 150 11.00 2.80 -4.24
C GLN A 150 10.23 4.10 -4.48
N LYS A 151 10.92 5.23 -4.51
CA LYS A 151 10.29 6.52 -4.83
C LYS A 151 9.72 6.56 -6.25
N LEU A 152 10.41 5.96 -7.23
CA LEU A 152 9.88 5.82 -8.59
C LEU A 152 8.65 4.90 -8.62
N GLY A 153 8.67 3.79 -7.90
CA GLY A 153 7.53 2.89 -7.76
C GLY A 153 6.32 3.61 -7.15
N LEU A 154 6.54 4.41 -6.10
CA LEU A 154 5.51 5.24 -5.51
C LEU A 154 4.97 6.27 -6.53
N ALA A 155 5.83 6.97 -7.26
CA ALA A 155 5.42 7.91 -8.29
C ALA A 155 4.55 7.23 -9.38
N CYS A 156 4.98 6.07 -9.88
CA CYS A 156 4.22 5.28 -10.85
C CYS A 156 2.84 4.87 -10.31
N THR A 157 2.75 4.50 -9.04
CA THR A 157 1.49 4.13 -8.38
C THR A 157 0.55 5.32 -8.24
N LEU A 158 1.09 6.53 -8.04
CA LEU A 158 0.34 7.77 -7.86
C LEU A 158 -0.07 8.46 -9.18
N VAL A 159 0.41 8.01 -10.33
CA VAL A 159 0.05 8.59 -11.65
C VAL A 159 -1.45 8.73 -11.80
N ARG A 160 -2.22 7.80 -11.25
CA ARG A 160 -3.68 7.76 -11.34
C ARG A 160 -4.41 8.59 -10.28
N THR A 161 -3.73 9.12 -9.28
CA THR A 161 -4.31 9.84 -8.14
C THR A 161 -5.36 8.99 -7.39
N PRO A 162 -4.95 7.90 -6.72
CA PRO A 162 -5.85 6.99 -6.01
C PRO A 162 -6.48 7.65 -4.79
N GLU A 163 -7.68 7.20 -4.38
CA GLU A 163 -8.30 7.58 -3.11
C GLU A 163 -7.70 6.80 -1.92
N LEU A 164 -7.28 5.55 -2.18
CA LEU A 164 -6.60 4.68 -1.22
C LEU A 164 -5.30 4.18 -1.82
N LEU A 165 -4.19 4.46 -1.13
CA LEU A 165 -2.86 3.97 -1.47
C LEU A 165 -2.51 2.80 -0.56
N ILE A 166 -2.19 1.66 -1.15
CA ILE A 166 -1.81 0.44 -0.44
C ILE A 166 -0.34 0.16 -0.70
N LEU A 167 0.44 0.04 0.35
CA LEU A 167 1.89 -0.15 0.29
C LEU A 167 2.28 -1.42 1.07
N ASP A 168 2.91 -2.35 0.39
CA ASP A 168 3.35 -3.61 0.99
C ASP A 168 4.86 -3.56 1.24
N GLU A 169 5.26 -3.29 2.49
CA GLU A 169 6.65 -3.14 2.93
C GLU A 169 7.49 -2.19 2.04
N PRO A 170 7.05 -0.93 1.82
CA PRO A 170 7.65 -0.05 0.82
C PRO A 170 9.10 0.35 1.11
N THR A 171 9.59 0.10 2.31
CA THR A 171 10.93 0.47 2.78
C THR A 171 11.84 -0.73 3.04
N ALA A 172 11.38 -1.95 2.68
CA ALA A 172 12.19 -3.16 2.87
C ALA A 172 13.50 -3.08 2.06
N GLY A 173 14.64 -3.23 2.76
CA GLY A 173 15.96 -3.15 2.13
C GLY A 173 16.42 -1.76 1.70
N VAL A 174 15.74 -0.70 2.15
CA VAL A 174 16.08 0.70 1.86
C VAL A 174 16.94 1.28 2.98
N ASP A 175 17.92 2.10 2.62
CA ASP A 175 18.77 2.82 3.58
C ASP A 175 17.95 3.79 4.46
N PRO A 176 18.45 4.13 5.68
CA PRO A 176 17.69 4.92 6.65
C PRO A 176 17.28 6.32 6.15
N LEU A 177 18.12 6.96 5.32
CA LEU A 177 17.81 8.30 4.80
C LEU A 177 16.66 8.23 3.79
N SER A 178 16.78 7.34 2.80
CA SER A 178 15.74 7.14 1.79
C SER A 178 14.42 6.66 2.41
N ARG A 179 14.49 5.87 3.50
CA ARG A 179 13.32 5.45 4.28
C ARG A 179 12.60 6.67 4.87
N ARG A 180 13.33 7.54 5.56
CA ARG A 180 12.76 8.78 6.14
C ARG A 180 12.10 9.65 5.08
N GLU A 181 12.77 9.87 3.96
CA GLU A 181 12.24 10.67 2.86
C GLU A 181 10.94 10.07 2.29
N LEU A 182 10.86 8.75 2.16
CA LEU A 182 9.63 8.09 1.69
C LEU A 182 8.48 8.32 2.67
N TRP A 183 8.72 8.20 3.98
CA TRP A 183 7.71 8.43 4.99
C TRP A 183 7.25 9.89 5.05
N GLU A 184 8.14 10.86 4.82
CA GLU A 184 7.77 12.29 4.70
C GLU A 184 6.82 12.50 3.52
N ILE A 185 7.10 11.89 2.35
CA ILE A 185 6.21 11.93 1.20
C ILE A 185 4.82 11.37 1.56
N LEU A 186 4.75 10.22 2.24
CA LEU A 186 3.49 9.61 2.63
C LEU A 186 2.68 10.50 3.58
N LYS A 187 3.33 11.12 4.56
CA LYS A 187 2.70 12.07 5.48
C LYS A 187 2.11 13.27 4.74
N ASP A 188 2.84 13.82 3.77
CA ASP A 188 2.38 14.97 3.01
C ASP A 188 1.20 14.61 2.09
N LEU A 189 1.17 13.41 1.52
CA LEU A 189 0.04 12.90 0.75
C LEU A 189 -1.24 12.81 1.59
N VAL A 190 -1.14 12.36 2.85
CA VAL A 190 -2.30 12.22 3.74
C VAL A 190 -2.77 13.58 4.29
N LYS A 191 -1.86 14.51 4.59
CA LYS A 191 -2.20 15.86 5.09
C LYS A 191 -3.20 16.61 4.20
N GLY A 192 -3.17 16.37 2.89
CA GLY A 192 -4.13 16.94 1.94
C GLY A 192 -5.57 16.41 2.11
N GLY A 193 -5.78 15.35 2.88
CA GLY A 193 -7.09 14.75 3.17
C GLY A 193 -7.74 14.01 2.01
N HIS A 194 -7.06 13.96 0.85
CA HIS A 194 -7.61 13.35 -0.38
C HIS A 194 -7.19 11.90 -0.57
N ILE A 195 -6.05 11.48 0.02
CA ILE A 195 -5.52 10.14 -0.07
C ILE A 195 -5.48 9.53 1.33
N SER A 196 -5.94 8.29 1.44
CA SER A 196 -5.77 7.47 2.64
C SER A 196 -4.67 6.44 2.36
N VAL A 197 -3.93 6.04 3.37
CA VAL A 197 -2.82 5.09 3.21
C VAL A 197 -3.05 3.87 4.11
N LEU A 198 -2.92 2.69 3.52
CA LEU A 198 -2.82 1.42 4.25
C LEU A 198 -1.45 0.82 3.94
N VAL A 199 -0.60 0.71 4.94
CA VAL A 199 0.80 0.28 4.77
C VAL A 199 1.09 -0.95 5.62
N SER A 200 1.82 -1.93 5.08
CA SER A 200 2.42 -2.98 5.87
C SER A 200 3.89 -2.67 6.15
N THR A 201 4.34 -3.04 7.34
CA THR A 201 5.75 -2.94 7.73
C THR A 201 6.11 -4.01 8.78
N ALA A 202 7.40 -4.35 8.86
CA ALA A 202 7.95 -5.15 9.94
C ALA A 202 8.58 -4.29 11.04
N TYR A 203 8.68 -2.96 10.84
CA TYR A 203 9.38 -2.04 11.72
C TYR A 203 8.41 -1.25 12.58
N MET A 204 8.55 -1.33 13.91
CA MET A 204 7.71 -0.59 14.86
C MET A 204 7.88 0.93 14.70
N GLU A 205 9.10 1.40 14.46
CA GLU A 205 9.42 2.81 14.25
C GLU A 205 8.64 3.43 13.09
N GLU A 206 8.30 2.63 12.08
CA GLU A 206 7.48 3.07 10.95
C GLU A 206 6.00 3.12 11.31
N ALA A 207 5.51 2.15 12.07
CA ALA A 207 4.13 2.12 12.54
C ALA A 207 3.83 3.32 13.46
N GLU A 208 4.82 3.82 14.20
CA GLU A 208 4.72 5.02 15.02
C GLU A 208 4.43 6.31 14.22
N LEU A 209 4.65 6.29 12.92
CA LEU A 209 4.35 7.42 12.03
C LEU A 209 2.91 7.41 11.51
N CYS A 210 2.14 6.39 11.83
CA CYS A 210 0.77 6.21 11.39
C CYS A 210 -0.26 6.68 12.42
N ASP A 211 -1.49 6.92 11.98
CA ASP A 211 -2.60 7.33 12.86
C ASP A 211 -3.17 6.15 13.65
N GLU A 212 -3.19 4.96 13.04
CA GLU A 212 -3.73 3.72 13.61
C GLU A 212 -2.84 2.54 13.23
N VAL A 213 -2.67 1.62 14.14
CA VAL A 213 -1.79 0.46 14.00
C VAL A 213 -2.55 -0.82 14.37
N TYR A 214 -2.42 -1.84 13.55
CA TYR A 214 -2.86 -3.21 13.82
C TYR A 214 -1.63 -4.11 13.91
N ILE A 215 -1.45 -4.78 15.05
CA ILE A 215 -0.36 -5.73 15.27
C ILE A 215 -0.85 -7.12 14.85
N LEU A 216 -0.23 -7.69 13.82
CA LEU A 216 -0.59 -8.99 13.28
C LEU A 216 0.44 -10.04 13.63
N ASN A 217 -0.03 -11.24 13.99
CA ASN A 217 0.81 -12.42 14.12
C ASN A 217 0.01 -13.68 13.76
N LYS A 218 0.61 -14.58 12.98
CA LYS A 218 0.00 -15.85 12.56
C LYS A 218 -1.43 -15.71 12.04
N GLY A 219 -1.67 -14.68 11.23
CA GLY A 219 -2.96 -14.41 10.61
C GLY A 219 -4.00 -13.73 11.50
N LYS A 220 -3.69 -13.36 12.73
CA LYS A 220 -4.61 -12.72 13.69
C LYS A 220 -4.16 -11.31 14.05
N VAL A 221 -5.12 -10.44 14.38
CA VAL A 221 -4.85 -9.19 15.08
C VAL A 221 -4.61 -9.54 16.56
N LEU A 222 -3.42 -9.20 17.05
CA LEU A 222 -3.08 -9.32 18.46
C LEU A 222 -3.53 -8.10 19.25
N ASP A 223 -3.34 -6.92 18.65
CA ASP A 223 -3.64 -5.65 19.29
C ASP A 223 -3.88 -4.57 18.23
N ARG A 224 -4.56 -3.47 18.60
CA ARG A 224 -4.82 -2.33 17.75
C ARG A 224 -4.97 -1.06 18.56
N GLY A 225 -4.59 0.07 17.99
CA GLY A 225 -4.77 1.38 18.60
C GLY A 225 -3.90 2.42 17.94
N THR A 226 -3.89 3.61 18.50
CA THR A 226 -2.90 4.62 18.15
C THR A 226 -1.52 4.19 18.67
N PRO A 227 -0.43 4.67 18.07
CA PRO A 227 0.92 4.38 18.58
C PRO A 227 1.09 4.73 20.06
N GLU A 228 0.41 5.79 20.53
CA GLU A 228 0.47 6.21 21.93
C GLU A 228 -0.25 5.26 22.90
N GLU A 229 -1.37 4.68 22.47
CA GLU A 229 -2.11 3.68 23.23
C GLU A 229 -1.31 2.39 23.36
N LEU A 230 -0.79 1.89 22.25
CA LEU A 230 -0.01 0.64 22.22
C LEU A 230 1.28 0.70 23.05
N ARG A 231 1.88 1.89 23.21
CA ARG A 231 3.06 2.07 24.08
C ARG A 231 2.72 2.01 25.57
N LYS A 232 1.47 2.30 25.97
CA LYS A 232 1.09 2.32 27.39
C LYS A 232 0.75 0.92 27.91
N GLU A 233 0.48 -0.02 27.02
CA GLU A 233 0.12 -1.40 27.35
C GLU A 233 1.33 -2.34 27.39
N THR A 234 2.55 -1.82 27.08
CA THR A 234 3.82 -2.56 27.13
C THR A 234 4.61 -2.17 28.36
#